data_5195b6b57acf7b05acf9fdf7559cf0e4
#
_entry.id   5195b6b57acf7b05acf9fdf7559cf0e4
#
_cell.length_a   1.000
_cell.length_b   1.000
_cell.length_c   1.000
_cell.angle_alpha   90.00
_cell.angle_beta   90.00
_cell.angle_gamma   90.00
#
_symmetry.space_group_name_H-M   'P 1'
#
loop_
_entity.id
_entity.type
_entity.pdbx_description
1 polymer ?
#
loop_
_entity_poly.entity_id
_entity_poly.type
_entity_poly.pdbx_seq_one_letter_code
_entity_poly.pdbx_strand_id
1 'polypeptide(L)'
;FSSENKILVALSGGADSVALLCILHTAGYRCEAAHCNFHLRGEESNRDEQFVRQLCEKYKINLHTIDFDTTRYATEKHISIEMGARELRYNWFEKTRKDCQADVIAVAHHQDDSVETILLNLIRGPGLTG
;
A
#
# COMPACT_ATOMS: atom_id res chain seq x y z
N PHE A 1 -4.21 -1.97 -19.54
CA PHE A 1 -3.10 -2.84 -19.22
C PHE A 1 -3.56 -4.28 -19.10
N SER A 2 -2.64 -5.22 -19.11
CA SER A 2 -2.95 -6.62 -19.22
C SER A 2 -2.61 -7.41 -17.96
N SER A 3 -3.01 -8.69 -17.92
CA SER A 3 -2.69 -9.57 -16.81
C SER A 3 -1.20 -9.85 -16.68
N GLU A 4 -0.41 -9.50 -17.69
CA GLU A 4 1.05 -9.65 -17.63
C GLU A 4 1.71 -8.53 -16.86
N ASN A 5 1.02 -7.41 -16.67
CA ASN A 5 1.55 -6.32 -15.88
C ASN A 5 1.61 -6.72 -14.41
N LYS A 6 2.68 -6.26 -13.76
CA LYS A 6 2.83 -6.49 -12.33
C LYS A 6 2.27 -5.30 -11.56
N ILE A 7 1.48 -5.58 -10.54
CA ILE A 7 0.84 -4.57 -9.71
C ILE A 7 1.39 -4.65 -8.30
N LEU A 8 1.85 -3.51 -7.79
CA LEU A 8 2.22 -3.41 -6.38
C LEU A 8 1.00 -2.86 -5.64
N VAL A 9 0.42 -3.65 -4.77
CA VAL A 9 -0.80 -3.29 -4.05
C VAL A 9 -0.43 -2.69 -2.69
N ALA A 10 -0.87 -1.47 -2.45
CA ALA A 10 -0.69 -0.83 -1.16
C ALA A 10 -1.67 -1.47 -0.16
N LEU A 11 -1.14 -2.29 0.73
CA LEU A 11 -1.95 -3.11 1.63
C LEU A 11 -1.84 -2.57 3.05
N SER A 12 -2.85 -1.83 3.48
CA SER A 12 -2.83 -1.21 4.81
C SER A 12 -3.26 -2.15 5.93
N GLY A 13 -3.97 -3.21 5.59
CA GLY A 13 -4.59 -4.09 6.57
C GLY A 13 -6.07 -3.82 6.76
N GLY A 14 -6.57 -2.70 6.24
CA GLY A 14 -7.98 -2.40 6.27
C GLY A 14 -8.76 -3.20 5.23
N ALA A 15 -10.07 -3.29 5.43
CA ALA A 15 -10.94 -4.11 4.58
C ALA A 15 -10.84 -3.76 3.10
N ASP A 16 -10.75 -2.48 2.77
CA ASP A 16 -10.73 -2.05 1.38
C ASP A 16 -9.45 -2.47 0.66
N SER A 17 -8.30 -2.34 1.34
CA SER A 17 -7.03 -2.74 0.73
C SER A 17 -6.94 -4.25 0.57
N VAL A 18 -7.49 -5.00 1.52
CA VAL A 18 -7.55 -6.46 1.44
C VAL A 18 -8.45 -6.89 0.28
N ALA A 19 -9.62 -6.26 0.16
CA ALA A 19 -10.54 -6.56 -0.94
C ALA A 19 -9.90 -6.27 -2.29
N LEU A 20 -9.19 -5.15 -2.40
CA LEU A 20 -8.49 -4.80 -3.64
C LEU A 20 -7.48 -5.87 -4.02
N LEU A 21 -6.65 -6.29 -3.06
CA LEU A 21 -5.66 -7.33 -3.31
C LEU A 21 -6.33 -8.63 -3.77
N CYS A 22 -7.38 -9.04 -3.08
CA CYS A 22 -8.10 -10.26 -3.40
C CYS A 22 -8.72 -10.19 -4.80
N ILE A 23 -9.31 -9.06 -5.15
CA ILE A 23 -9.92 -8.87 -6.47
C ILE A 23 -8.87 -8.99 -7.57
N LEU A 24 -7.76 -8.30 -7.41
CA LEU A 24 -6.70 -8.32 -8.42
C LEU A 24 -6.04 -9.69 -8.53
N HIS A 25 -5.80 -10.32 -7.39
CA HIS A 25 -5.20 -11.65 -7.37
C HIS A 25 -6.11 -12.68 -8.03
N THR A 26 -7.40 -12.64 -7.70
CA THR A 26 -8.39 -13.55 -8.26
C THR A 26 -8.57 -13.34 -9.76
N ALA A 27 -8.43 -12.10 -10.20
CA ALA A 27 -8.54 -11.78 -11.63
C ALA A 27 -7.32 -12.24 -12.44
N GLY A 28 -6.30 -12.75 -11.78
CA GLY A 28 -5.12 -13.29 -12.46
C GLY A 28 -3.98 -12.34 -12.67
N TYR A 29 -4.03 -11.14 -12.09
CA TYR A 29 -2.94 -10.20 -12.20
C TYR A 29 -1.77 -10.62 -11.34
N ARG A 30 -0.56 -10.28 -11.79
CA ARG A 30 0.66 -10.50 -11.02
C ARG A 30 0.74 -9.43 -9.94
N CYS A 31 0.53 -9.83 -8.69
CA CYS A 31 0.49 -8.89 -7.58
C CYS A 31 1.64 -9.11 -6.61
N GLU A 32 2.20 -8.00 -6.12
CA GLU A 32 3.02 -7.97 -4.91
C GLU A 32 2.38 -6.97 -3.98
N ALA A 33 2.64 -7.08 -2.69
CA ALA A 33 2.03 -6.21 -1.71
C ALA A 33 3.08 -5.36 -1.00
N ALA A 34 2.69 -4.16 -0.59
CA ALA A 34 3.54 -3.26 0.17
C ALA A 34 2.79 -2.74 1.38
N HIS A 35 3.41 -2.83 2.54
CA HIS A 35 2.80 -2.42 3.80
C HIS A 35 3.75 -1.53 4.59
N CYS A 36 3.24 -0.40 5.05
CA CYS A 36 3.97 0.52 5.92
C CYS A 36 3.43 0.42 7.34
N ASN A 37 4.31 0.21 8.30
CA ASN A 37 3.95 0.34 9.70
C ASN A 37 4.46 1.69 10.19
N PHE A 38 3.54 2.63 10.39
CA PHE A 38 3.88 3.99 10.79
C PHE A 38 4.01 4.14 12.31
N HIS A 39 3.70 3.09 13.07
CA HIS A 39 3.76 3.09 14.55
C HIS A 39 2.99 4.24 15.18
N LEU A 40 1.84 4.57 14.60
CA LEU A 40 1.01 5.67 15.07
C LEU A 40 -0.18 5.22 15.90
N ARG A 41 -0.51 3.92 15.87
CA ARG A 41 -1.69 3.39 16.55
C ARG A 41 -1.34 2.29 17.54
N GLY A 42 -0.13 2.37 18.08
CA GLY A 42 0.31 1.40 19.08
C GLY A 42 0.24 -0.03 18.58
N GLU A 43 -0.40 -0.88 19.36
CA GLU A 43 -0.50 -2.30 19.02
C GLU A 43 -1.35 -2.58 17.80
N GLU A 44 -2.29 -1.70 17.46
CA GLU A 44 -3.09 -1.89 16.26
C GLU A 44 -2.23 -1.87 15.00
N SER A 45 -1.21 -1.02 14.98
CA SER A 45 -0.26 -0.99 13.86
C SER A 45 0.43 -2.33 13.69
N ASN A 46 0.82 -2.95 14.80
CA ASN A 46 1.48 -4.25 14.77
C ASN A 46 0.52 -5.38 14.39
N ARG A 47 -0.73 -5.29 14.83
CA ARG A 47 -1.75 -6.27 14.43
C ARG A 47 -2.04 -6.21 12.93
N ASP A 48 -2.11 -5.01 12.40
CA ASP A 48 -2.30 -4.83 10.96
C ASP A 48 -1.16 -5.46 10.18
N GLU A 49 0.07 -5.25 10.63
CA GLU A 49 1.23 -5.85 9.99
C GLU A 49 1.18 -7.38 10.07
N GLN A 50 0.86 -7.94 11.21
CA GLN A 50 0.73 -9.38 11.39
C GLN A 50 -0.34 -9.95 10.46
N PHE A 51 -1.48 -9.29 10.38
CA PHE A 51 -2.57 -9.73 9.52
C PHE A 51 -2.15 -9.72 8.05
N VAL A 52 -1.47 -8.67 7.62
CA VAL A 52 -0.99 -8.54 6.26
C VAL A 52 0.03 -9.63 5.93
N ARG A 53 0.94 -9.93 6.87
CA ARG A 53 1.92 -10.99 6.68
C ARG A 53 1.26 -12.35 6.51
N GLN A 54 0.27 -12.64 7.34
CA GLN A 54 -0.45 -13.91 7.26
C GLN A 54 -1.24 -14.02 5.95
N LEU A 55 -1.87 -12.94 5.55
CA LEU A 55 -2.65 -12.92 4.32
C LEU A 55 -1.77 -13.18 3.10
N CYS A 56 -0.64 -12.50 3.02
CA CYS A 56 0.27 -12.66 1.89
C CYS A 56 0.90 -14.05 1.87
N GLU A 57 1.20 -14.62 3.03
CA GLU A 57 1.70 -15.97 3.12
C GLU A 57 0.67 -16.97 2.60
N LYS A 58 -0.58 -16.79 3.00
CA LYS A 58 -1.68 -17.67 2.59
C LYS A 58 -1.83 -17.70 1.07
N TYR A 59 -1.74 -16.56 0.43
CA TYR A 59 -1.92 -16.46 -1.02
C TYR A 59 -0.61 -16.49 -1.80
N LYS A 60 0.51 -16.70 -1.11
CA LYS A 60 1.84 -16.74 -1.70
C LYS A 60 2.16 -15.47 -2.48
N ILE A 61 1.81 -14.34 -1.91
CA ILE A 61 2.09 -13.02 -2.46
C ILE A 61 3.33 -12.46 -1.80
N ASN A 62 4.26 -11.97 -2.60
CA ASN A 62 5.46 -11.33 -2.09
C ASN A 62 5.10 -10.05 -1.36
N LEU A 63 5.55 -9.92 -0.13
CA LEU A 63 5.23 -8.77 0.71
C LEU A 63 6.48 -7.95 1.01
N HIS A 64 6.40 -6.66 0.75
CA HIS A 64 7.41 -5.70 1.13
C HIS A 64 6.89 -4.91 2.33
N THR A 65 7.68 -4.83 3.38
CA THR A 65 7.28 -4.10 4.59
C THR A 65 8.36 -3.12 5.00
N ILE A 66 7.94 -2.06 5.68
CA ILE A 66 8.85 -1.09 6.26
C ILE A 66 8.24 -0.52 7.54
N ASP A 67 9.10 -0.13 8.48
CA ASP A 67 8.71 0.56 9.69
C ASP A 67 9.20 2.01 9.59
N PHE A 68 8.35 2.95 9.98
CA PHE A 68 8.73 4.35 10.00
C PHE A 68 8.58 4.94 11.40
N ASP A 69 9.56 5.72 11.80
CA ASP A 69 9.40 6.60 12.96
C ASP A 69 8.76 7.90 12.46
N THR A 70 7.46 7.85 12.27
CA THR A 70 6.70 8.91 11.63
C THR A 70 6.71 10.20 12.43
N THR A 71 6.59 10.08 13.75
CA THR A 71 6.57 11.24 14.63
C THR A 71 7.88 12.00 14.54
N ARG A 72 9.00 11.29 14.56
CA ARG A 72 10.31 11.91 14.45
C ARG A 72 10.50 12.60 13.09
N TYR A 73 10.11 11.93 12.04
CA TYR A 73 10.21 12.49 10.69
C TYR A 73 9.40 13.79 10.57
N ALA A 74 8.16 13.77 11.04
CA ALA A 74 7.29 14.94 10.98
C ALA A 74 7.86 16.10 11.81
N THR A 75 8.41 15.80 12.99
CA THR A 75 9.01 16.81 13.85
C THR A 75 10.22 17.44 13.20
N GLU A 76 11.10 16.63 12.62
CA GLU A 76 12.30 17.14 11.96
C GLU A 76 11.99 17.99 10.74
N LYS A 77 10.93 17.66 10.03
CA LYS A 77 10.50 18.39 8.83
C LYS A 77 9.58 19.54 9.13
N HIS A 78 9.17 19.72 10.38
CA HIS A 78 8.21 20.77 10.79
C HIS A 78 6.89 20.67 10.02
N ILE A 79 6.40 19.46 9.87
CA ILE A 79 5.13 19.18 9.21
C ILE A 79 4.24 18.35 10.13
N SER A 80 2.97 18.22 9.77
CA SER A 80 2.05 17.41 10.55
C SER A 80 2.42 15.93 10.43
N ILE A 81 1.97 15.15 11.40
CA ILE A 81 2.17 13.68 11.36
C ILE A 81 1.52 13.09 10.14
N GLU A 82 0.32 13.57 9.79
CA GLU A 82 -0.40 13.12 8.62
C GLU A 82 0.37 13.38 7.33
N MET A 83 0.92 14.57 7.20
CA MET A 83 1.75 14.92 6.06
C MET A 83 3.03 14.09 6.03
N GLY A 84 3.64 13.89 7.19
CA GLY A 84 4.84 13.06 7.30
C GLY A 84 4.61 11.63 6.86
N ALA A 85 3.52 11.03 7.32
CA ALA A 85 3.14 9.67 6.92
C ALA A 85 2.92 9.58 5.41
N ARG A 86 2.27 10.60 4.85
CA ARG A 86 2.00 10.64 3.42
C ARG A 86 3.29 10.68 2.59
N GLU A 87 4.23 11.54 2.99
CA GLU A 87 5.50 11.65 2.28
C GLU A 87 6.31 10.37 2.36
N LEU A 88 6.40 9.81 3.56
CA LEU A 88 7.13 8.56 3.78
C LEU A 88 6.56 7.44 2.94
N ARG A 89 5.25 7.30 2.97
CA ARG A 89 4.54 6.25 2.23
C ARG A 89 4.76 6.39 0.73
N TYR A 90 4.55 7.58 0.21
CA TYR A 90 4.64 7.82 -1.22
C TYR A 90 6.03 7.53 -1.75
N ASN A 91 7.04 8.04 -1.07
CA ASN A 91 8.43 7.86 -1.49
C ASN A 91 8.84 6.39 -1.44
N TRP A 92 8.43 5.69 -0.39
CA TRP A 92 8.79 4.28 -0.26
C TRP A 92 8.05 3.40 -1.25
N PHE A 93 6.77 3.68 -1.49
CA PHE A 93 6.02 2.90 -2.49
C PHE A 93 6.65 3.04 -3.87
N GLU A 94 7.04 4.25 -4.23
CA GLU A 94 7.65 4.47 -5.53
C GLU A 94 9.00 3.75 -5.66
N LYS A 95 9.80 3.80 -4.61
CA LYS A 95 11.05 3.07 -4.56
C LYS A 95 10.82 1.57 -4.68
N THR A 96 9.87 1.05 -3.91
CA THR A 96 9.56 -0.38 -3.91
C THR A 96 9.03 -0.83 -5.26
N ARG A 97 8.17 0.00 -5.87
CA ARG A 97 7.66 -0.28 -7.20
C ARG A 97 8.80 -0.47 -8.21
N LYS A 98 9.77 0.43 -8.18
CA LYS A 98 10.93 0.33 -9.06
C LYS A 98 11.77 -0.90 -8.75
N ASP A 99 12.00 -1.17 -7.47
CA ASP A 99 12.85 -2.28 -7.05
C ASP A 99 12.26 -3.63 -7.46
N CYS A 100 10.95 -3.77 -7.39
CA CYS A 100 10.30 -5.03 -7.78
C CYS A 100 9.82 -5.02 -9.23
N GLN A 101 10.09 -3.95 -9.96
CA GLN A 101 9.72 -3.82 -11.37
C GLN A 101 8.21 -3.90 -11.60
N ALA A 102 7.44 -3.37 -10.67
CA ALA A 102 6.00 -3.27 -10.86
C ALA A 102 5.66 -2.14 -11.82
N ASP A 103 4.64 -2.36 -12.62
CA ASP A 103 4.21 -1.36 -13.61
C ASP A 103 3.38 -0.26 -13.00
N VAL A 104 2.58 -0.58 -11.98
CA VAL A 104 1.70 0.37 -11.33
C VAL A 104 1.59 0.07 -9.84
N ILE A 105 1.12 1.06 -9.10
CA ILE A 105 0.74 0.90 -7.70
C ILE A 105 -0.77 1.03 -7.62
N ALA A 106 -1.41 0.06 -6.99
CA ALA A 106 -2.86 0.09 -6.78
C ALA A 106 -3.15 0.44 -5.33
N VAL A 107 -3.99 1.44 -5.11
CA VAL A 107 -4.35 1.92 -3.79
C VAL A 107 -5.87 1.95 -3.67
N ALA A 108 -6.39 1.39 -2.59
CA ALA A 108 -7.81 1.44 -2.31
C ALA A 108 -8.12 2.69 -1.51
N HIS A 109 -9.15 3.41 -1.91
CA HIS A 109 -9.62 4.59 -1.21
C HIS A 109 -11.07 4.45 -0.81
N HIS A 110 -11.38 4.94 0.39
CA HIS A 110 -12.75 5.20 0.78
C HIS A 110 -13.14 6.57 0.27
N GLN A 111 -14.24 6.65 -0.41
CA GLN A 111 -14.69 7.93 -0.89
C GLN A 111 -15.35 8.76 0.19
N ASP A 112 -16.20 8.15 0.96
CA ASP A 112 -16.82 8.79 2.12
C ASP A 112 -17.50 7.72 2.97
N ASP A 113 -18.20 8.18 3.99
CA ASP A 113 -18.75 7.30 5.02
C ASP A 113 -19.91 6.43 4.56
N SER A 114 -20.57 6.82 3.47
CA SER A 114 -21.73 6.09 3.01
C SER A 114 -21.39 5.03 1.99
N VAL A 115 -20.14 4.86 1.70
CA VAL A 115 -19.77 4.13 0.51
C VAL A 115 -19.41 2.70 0.76
N GLU A 116 -20.05 1.89 0.01
CA GLU A 116 -19.68 0.51 -0.12
C GLU A 116 -18.78 0.30 -1.34
N THR A 117 -18.45 1.38 -2.02
CA THR A 117 -17.67 1.33 -3.24
C THR A 117 -16.20 1.55 -2.94
N ILE A 118 -15.38 0.68 -3.45
CA ILE A 118 -13.93 0.82 -3.37
C ILE A 118 -13.46 1.59 -4.59
N LEU A 119 -12.79 2.70 -4.36
CA LEU A 119 -12.19 3.45 -5.45
C LEU A 119 -10.76 2.96 -5.66
N LEU A 120 -10.48 2.59 -6.87
CA LEU A 120 -9.16 2.12 -7.27
C LEU A 120 -8.37 3.28 -7.87
N ASN A 121 -7.25 3.61 -7.24
CA ASN A 121 -6.30 4.54 -7.82
C ASN A 121 -5.10 3.76 -8.33
N LEU A 122 -4.82 3.97 -9.61
CA LEU A 122 -3.62 3.40 -10.21
C LEU A 122 -2.62 4.52 -10.39
N ILE A 123 -1.49 4.37 -9.72
CA ILE A 123 -0.41 5.33 -9.83
C ILE A 123 0.60 4.73 -10.79
N ARG A 124 0.73 5.35 -11.95
CA ARG A 124 1.64 4.87 -12.98
C ARG A 124 3.05 5.34 -12.70
N GLY A 125 4.00 4.57 -13.16
CA GLY A 125 5.38 4.91 -12.99
C GLY A 125 5.81 6.15 -13.75
N PRO A 126 7.04 6.63 -13.51
CA PRO A 126 7.56 7.79 -14.23
C PRO A 126 7.54 7.55 -15.74
N GLY A 127 7.20 8.58 -16.46
CA GLY A 127 7.11 8.50 -17.92
C GLY A 127 5.71 8.19 -18.43
N LEU A 128 4.84 7.77 -17.57
CA LEU A 128 3.43 7.56 -17.90
C LEU A 128 2.66 8.73 -17.33
N THR A 129 2.88 9.87 -17.91
CA THR A 129 2.18 11.06 -17.48
C THR A 129 0.77 10.99 -17.96
N GLY A 130 -0.07 11.05 -17.06
CA GLY A 130 -1.35 11.05 -17.44
C GLY A 130 -2.34 11.43 -17.34
#